data_10474a5c61e537ae0bb6ca299bd94b1d
#
_entry.id   10474a5c61e537ae0bb6ca299bd94b1d
#
_cell.length_a   1.000
_cell.length_b   1.000
_cell.length_c   1.000
_cell.angle_alpha   90.00
_cell.angle_beta   90.00
_cell.angle_gamma   90.00
#
_symmetry.space_group_name_H-M   'P 1'
#
loop_
_entity.id
_entity.type
_entity.pdbx_description
1 polymer ?
#
loop_
_entity_poly.entity_id
_entity_poly.type
_entity_poly.pdbx_seq_one_letter_code
_entity_poly.pdbx_strand_id
1 'polypeptide(L)'
;DDDAYTFRFPTMKHKIAGAIPVPNLIYSYVKKTISTLHIDLIHVHHPWMIGNVATRIGKEFHIPVVFTYHTRYEQYLHYLKPFGYLQNQAGQGNRMAASILDFAQRQVIQRYLNNFLEKCDMVFAPTKSIQDYLKPFHIDTPINIAPTGLPHVCFEKHIEATDIREKYLQGKQYLFCTVSRLAKEKNLPFLLRGVAAVKEQLGDIFNLLILGDGPEKENLMALSRTLNIDRNVFFVGEVPNQKISSYHQACDLFLFSSKSETQGIVLLEAMAAYLPVFAIRAT
;
A
#
# COMPACT_ATOMS: atom_id res chain seq x y z
N ASP A 1 16.54 16.84 -1.66
CA ASP A 1 16.28 18.04 -2.44
C ASP A 1 14.84 18.41 -2.24
N ASP A 2 14.59 19.50 -1.50
CA ASP A 2 13.23 20.02 -1.35
C ASP A 2 12.84 20.62 -2.71
N ASP A 3 11.86 20.00 -3.34
CA ASP A 3 11.24 20.53 -4.54
C ASP A 3 10.68 21.93 -4.20
N ALA A 4 10.98 22.92 -5.02
CA ALA A 4 10.56 24.32 -4.83
C ALA A 4 9.02 24.47 -4.71
N TYR A 5 8.27 23.46 -5.10
CA TYR A 5 6.81 23.38 -5.04
C TYR A 5 6.27 22.52 -3.89
N THR A 6 7.14 22.05 -2.98
CA THR A 6 6.74 21.22 -1.85
C THR A 6 6.57 22.04 -0.58
N PHE A 7 5.34 22.13 -0.07
CA PHE A 7 5.04 22.74 1.22
C PHE A 7 4.86 21.68 2.29
N ARG A 8 5.76 21.63 3.27
CA ARG A 8 5.71 20.69 4.38
C ARG A 8 5.04 21.34 5.59
N PHE A 9 4.00 20.69 6.10
CA PHE A 9 3.34 21.13 7.32
C PHE A 9 3.93 20.42 8.54
N PRO A 10 4.03 21.09 9.70
CA PRO A 10 4.54 20.48 10.92
C PRO A 10 3.64 19.32 11.37
N THR A 11 4.23 18.33 12.00
CA THR A 11 3.51 17.19 12.58
C THR A 11 3.35 17.37 14.09
N MET A 12 2.28 16.79 14.65
CA MET A 12 2.11 16.68 16.10
C MET A 12 3.17 15.72 16.68
N LYS A 13 3.53 15.91 17.96
CA LYS A 13 4.45 15.04 18.67
C LYS A 13 3.95 13.57 18.75
N HIS A 14 2.63 13.38 18.73
CA HIS A 14 2.00 12.06 18.79
C HIS A 14 1.83 11.45 17.39
N LYS A 15 2.18 10.16 17.28
CA LYS A 15 1.99 9.37 16.06
C LYS A 15 0.79 8.43 16.23
N ILE A 16 -0.03 8.27 15.19
CA ILE A 16 -1.07 7.23 15.15
C ILE A 16 -0.40 5.88 14.92
N ALA A 17 -0.80 4.87 15.69
CA ALA A 17 -0.24 3.51 15.64
C ALA A 17 1.30 3.45 15.80
N GLY A 18 1.89 4.44 16.47
CA GLY A 18 3.34 4.49 16.73
C GLY A 18 4.22 4.87 15.53
N ALA A 19 3.67 4.91 14.31
CA ALA A 19 4.43 5.12 13.07
C ALA A 19 3.90 6.30 12.22
N ILE A 20 2.58 6.50 12.14
CA ILE A 20 1.98 7.46 11.22
C ILE A 20 2.02 8.87 11.84
N PRO A 21 2.77 9.83 11.25
CA PRO A 21 2.80 11.19 11.73
C PRO A 21 1.43 11.85 11.55
N VAL A 22 0.96 12.55 12.57
CA VAL A 22 -0.29 13.31 12.52
C VAL A 22 0.05 14.74 12.11
N PRO A 23 -0.43 15.22 10.95
CA PRO A 23 -0.14 16.59 10.54
C PRO A 23 -0.85 17.59 11.47
N ASN A 24 -0.13 18.65 11.86
CA ASN A 24 -0.70 19.78 12.57
C ASN A 24 -1.31 20.75 11.56
N LEU A 25 -2.50 20.41 11.08
CA LEU A 25 -3.21 21.18 10.07
C LEU A 25 -4.09 22.24 10.73
N ILE A 26 -3.47 23.32 11.18
CA ILE A 26 -4.22 24.50 11.58
C ILE A 26 -4.76 25.13 10.28
N TYR A 27 -6.08 25.09 10.13
CA TYR A 27 -6.76 25.55 8.93
C TYR A 27 -6.32 26.94 8.46
N SER A 28 -6.19 27.88 9.38
CA SER A 28 -5.75 29.26 9.08
C SER A 28 -4.34 29.32 8.48
N TYR A 29 -3.44 28.44 8.91
CA TYR A 29 -2.08 28.37 8.37
C TYR A 29 -2.07 27.81 6.95
N VAL A 30 -2.76 26.68 6.74
CA VAL A 30 -2.91 26.06 5.39
C VAL A 30 -3.58 27.03 4.45
N LYS A 31 -4.68 27.68 4.88
CA LYS A 31 -5.39 28.70 4.13
C LYS A 31 -4.49 29.84 3.71
N LYS A 32 -3.68 30.39 4.65
CA LYS A 32 -2.74 31.49 4.37
C LYS A 32 -1.73 31.10 3.28
N THR A 33 -1.18 29.88 3.34
CA THR A 33 -0.24 29.37 2.32
C THR A 33 -0.92 29.25 0.96
N ILE A 34 -2.10 28.64 0.92
CA ILE A 34 -2.86 28.41 -0.31
C ILE A 34 -3.32 29.73 -0.95
N SER A 35 -3.75 30.71 -0.15
CA SER A 35 -4.22 32.01 -0.66
C SER A 35 -3.16 32.86 -1.36
N THR A 36 -1.88 32.52 -1.21
CA THR A 36 -0.77 33.18 -1.93
C THR A 36 -0.44 32.51 -3.27
N LEU A 37 -1.11 31.38 -3.57
CA LEU A 37 -0.87 30.58 -4.77
C LEU A 37 -2.04 30.72 -5.75
N HIS A 38 -1.73 30.71 -7.04
CA HIS A 38 -2.75 30.55 -8.09
C HIS A 38 -2.99 29.05 -8.31
N ILE A 39 -4.12 28.55 -7.81
CA ILE A 39 -4.47 27.13 -7.84
C ILE A 39 -5.77 26.95 -8.62
N ASP A 40 -5.71 26.20 -9.71
CA ASP A 40 -6.86 25.91 -10.59
C ASP A 40 -7.57 24.61 -10.17
N LEU A 41 -6.87 23.69 -9.47
CA LEU A 41 -7.39 22.40 -9.06
C LEU A 41 -6.69 21.92 -7.77
N ILE A 42 -7.46 21.31 -6.87
CA ILE A 42 -6.93 20.61 -5.70
C ILE A 42 -7.08 19.12 -5.92
N HIS A 43 -5.95 18.39 -5.99
CA HIS A 43 -5.96 16.94 -6.07
C HIS A 43 -5.62 16.31 -4.72
N VAL A 44 -6.55 15.57 -4.16
CA VAL A 44 -6.44 14.95 -2.83
C VAL A 44 -6.15 13.45 -2.98
N HIS A 45 -5.20 12.95 -2.18
CA HIS A 45 -4.84 11.54 -2.15
C HIS A 45 -5.15 10.85 -0.82
N HIS A 46 -5.66 11.60 0.17
CA HIS A 46 -5.98 11.08 1.51
C HIS A 46 -7.25 11.75 2.07
N PRO A 47 -8.33 11.01 2.41
CA PRO A 47 -9.61 11.59 2.79
C PRO A 47 -9.64 12.16 4.21
N TRP A 48 -8.77 11.66 5.11
CA TRP A 48 -8.74 12.09 6.50
C TRP A 48 -8.13 13.49 6.63
N MET A 49 -8.26 14.13 7.76
CA MET A 49 -7.64 15.41 8.14
C MET A 49 -7.31 16.36 6.98
N ILE A 50 -6.26 16.07 6.19
CA ILE A 50 -5.82 16.90 5.07
C ILE A 50 -6.89 17.00 3.95
N GLY A 51 -7.59 15.92 3.69
CA GLY A 51 -8.68 15.90 2.72
C GLY A 51 -9.83 16.80 3.14
N ASN A 52 -10.21 16.80 4.42
CA ASN A 52 -11.24 17.71 4.92
C ASN A 52 -10.80 19.19 4.86
N VAL A 53 -9.53 19.47 5.10
CA VAL A 53 -8.98 20.82 4.93
C VAL A 53 -9.03 21.22 3.46
N ALA A 54 -8.64 20.32 2.56
CA ALA A 54 -8.65 20.55 1.12
C ALA A 54 -10.07 20.84 0.59
N THR A 55 -11.06 20.00 0.95
CA THR A 55 -12.46 20.23 0.52
C THR A 55 -13.05 21.52 1.08
N ARG A 56 -12.66 21.92 2.30
CA ARG A 56 -13.08 23.20 2.87
C ARG A 56 -12.46 24.38 2.13
N ILE A 57 -11.17 24.28 1.76
CA ILE A 57 -10.46 25.32 0.98
C ILE A 57 -11.07 25.42 -0.41
N GLY A 58 -11.28 24.28 -1.10
CA GLY A 58 -11.92 24.25 -2.42
C GLY A 58 -13.26 24.96 -2.42
N LYS A 59 -14.11 24.66 -1.43
CA LYS A 59 -15.41 25.33 -1.28
C LYS A 59 -15.28 26.84 -1.02
N GLU A 60 -14.34 27.27 -0.18
CA GLU A 60 -14.17 28.68 0.19
C GLU A 60 -13.61 29.52 -0.96
N PHE A 61 -12.68 28.98 -1.75
CA PHE A 61 -12.02 29.66 -2.86
C PHE A 61 -12.60 29.32 -4.23
N HIS A 62 -13.68 28.52 -4.28
CA HIS A 62 -14.29 28.04 -5.53
C HIS A 62 -13.31 27.30 -6.44
N ILE A 63 -12.40 26.52 -5.84
CA ILE A 63 -11.43 25.69 -6.55
C ILE A 63 -11.96 24.25 -6.60
N PRO A 64 -12.05 23.62 -7.78
CA PRO A 64 -12.47 22.24 -7.91
C PRO A 64 -11.58 21.29 -7.11
N VAL A 65 -12.17 20.27 -6.48
CA VAL A 65 -11.48 19.26 -5.69
C VAL A 65 -11.68 17.89 -6.33
N VAL A 66 -10.60 17.23 -6.69
CA VAL A 66 -10.63 15.85 -7.17
C VAL A 66 -9.92 14.94 -6.17
N PHE A 67 -10.37 13.68 -6.09
CA PHE A 67 -9.81 12.71 -5.16
C PHE A 67 -9.46 11.40 -5.87
N THR A 68 -8.28 10.83 -5.60
CA THR A 68 -7.93 9.47 -6.04
C THR A 68 -8.04 8.48 -4.89
N TYR A 69 -8.85 7.44 -5.10
CA TYR A 69 -9.11 6.39 -4.11
C TYR A 69 -7.99 5.35 -4.08
N HIS A 70 -6.90 5.64 -3.36
CA HIS A 70 -5.71 4.78 -3.33
C HIS A 70 -5.76 3.62 -2.33
N THR A 71 -6.68 3.65 -1.37
CA THR A 71 -6.66 2.74 -0.22
C THR A 71 -8.05 2.27 0.14
N ARG A 72 -8.21 0.98 0.39
CA ARG A 72 -9.42 0.39 0.96
C ARG A 72 -9.43 0.63 2.46
N TYR A 73 -9.84 1.83 2.86
CA TYR A 73 -9.73 2.35 4.23
C TYR A 73 -10.40 1.47 5.29
N GLU A 74 -11.48 0.77 4.94
CA GLU A 74 -12.19 -0.16 5.83
C GLU A 74 -11.30 -1.33 6.28
N GLN A 75 -10.29 -1.70 5.48
CA GLN A 75 -9.38 -2.80 5.80
C GLN A 75 -8.23 -2.37 6.74
N TYR A 76 -8.06 -1.06 6.96
CA TYR A 76 -6.97 -0.49 7.75
C TYR A 76 -7.35 -0.09 9.18
N LEU A 77 -8.57 -0.41 9.64
CA LEU A 77 -9.03 -0.11 11.00
C LEU A 77 -8.13 -0.71 12.08
N HIS A 78 -7.47 -1.83 11.81
CA HIS A 78 -6.58 -2.49 12.75
C HIS A 78 -5.37 -1.64 13.19
N TYR A 79 -5.02 -0.61 12.44
CA TYR A 79 -3.99 0.36 12.84
C TYR A 79 -4.47 1.32 13.94
N LEU A 80 -5.77 1.45 14.15
CA LEU A 80 -6.33 2.21 15.28
C LEU A 80 -6.42 1.29 16.49
N LYS A 81 -5.76 1.66 17.60
CA LYS A 81 -5.59 0.80 18.81
C LYS A 81 -6.87 0.04 19.27
N PRO A 82 -8.05 0.67 19.45
CA PRO A 82 -9.22 -0.07 19.91
C PRO A 82 -9.66 -1.13 18.90
N PHE A 83 -9.56 -0.86 17.58
CA PHE A 83 -9.97 -1.79 16.55
C PHE A 83 -8.95 -2.91 16.32
N GLY A 84 -7.65 -2.67 16.50
CA GLY A 84 -6.62 -3.71 16.46
C GLY A 84 -6.82 -4.77 17.55
N TYR A 85 -7.18 -4.35 18.77
CA TYR A 85 -7.53 -5.27 19.85
C TYR A 85 -8.79 -6.08 19.52
N LEU A 86 -9.86 -5.43 19.05
CA LEU A 86 -11.10 -6.09 18.64
C LEU A 86 -10.87 -7.10 17.51
N GLN A 87 -9.99 -6.79 16.56
CA GLN A 87 -9.67 -7.71 15.47
C GLN A 87 -8.96 -8.97 15.95
N ASN A 88 -8.04 -8.84 16.90
CA ASN A 88 -7.40 -10.00 17.54
C ASN A 88 -8.43 -10.86 18.29
N GLN A 89 -9.35 -10.25 19.03
CA GLN A 89 -10.43 -10.96 19.73
C GLN A 89 -11.38 -11.65 18.75
N ALA A 90 -11.78 -11.00 17.67
CA ALA A 90 -12.59 -11.57 16.61
C ALA A 90 -11.91 -12.78 15.95
N GLY A 91 -10.60 -12.68 15.69
CA GLY A 91 -9.78 -13.78 15.16
C GLY A 91 -9.70 -15.00 16.11
N GLN A 92 -9.90 -14.78 17.42
CA GLN A 92 -10.00 -15.83 18.45
C GLN A 92 -11.43 -16.36 18.62
N GLY A 93 -12.37 -16.00 17.75
CA GLY A 93 -13.75 -16.47 17.78
C GLY A 93 -14.73 -15.63 18.61
N ASN A 94 -14.31 -14.46 19.10
CA ASN A 94 -15.21 -13.56 19.83
C ASN A 94 -16.21 -12.89 18.86
N ARG A 95 -17.46 -13.40 18.84
CA ARG A 95 -18.54 -12.92 17.97
C ARG A 95 -18.92 -11.46 18.20
N MET A 96 -18.87 -10.99 19.46
CA MET A 96 -19.18 -9.59 19.76
C MET A 96 -18.12 -8.66 19.18
N ALA A 97 -16.84 -8.99 19.31
CA ALA A 97 -15.76 -8.22 18.70
C ALA A 97 -15.88 -8.20 17.16
N ALA A 98 -16.24 -9.31 16.54
CA ALA A 98 -16.49 -9.40 15.11
C ALA A 98 -17.66 -8.51 14.68
N SER A 99 -18.77 -8.51 15.42
CA SER A 99 -19.94 -7.66 15.14
C SER A 99 -19.62 -6.16 15.26
N ILE A 100 -18.88 -5.76 16.29
CA ILE A 100 -18.45 -4.36 16.47
C ILE A 100 -17.54 -3.91 15.33
N LEU A 101 -16.62 -4.76 14.89
CA LEU A 101 -15.76 -4.46 13.74
C LEU A 101 -16.55 -4.31 12.45
N ASP A 102 -17.46 -5.24 12.15
CA ASP A 102 -18.31 -5.19 10.97
C ASP A 102 -19.17 -3.92 10.97
N PHE A 103 -19.76 -3.56 12.09
CA PHE A 103 -20.50 -2.32 12.26
C PHE A 103 -19.61 -1.08 12.00
N ALA A 104 -18.41 -1.04 12.60
CA ALA A 104 -17.49 0.08 12.41
C ALA A 104 -17.04 0.22 10.95
N GLN A 105 -16.75 -0.89 10.28
CA GLN A 105 -16.36 -0.89 8.87
C GLN A 105 -17.50 -0.41 7.97
N ARG A 106 -18.69 -0.97 8.12
CA ARG A 106 -19.81 -0.70 7.22
C ARG A 106 -20.53 0.61 7.52
N GLN A 107 -20.66 0.97 8.78
CA GLN A 107 -21.47 2.13 9.16
C GLN A 107 -20.64 3.39 9.40
N VAL A 108 -19.53 3.29 10.13
CA VAL A 108 -18.75 4.48 10.51
C VAL A 108 -17.82 4.90 9.37
N ILE A 109 -16.99 3.98 8.89
CA ILE A 109 -16.00 4.32 7.86
C ILE A 109 -16.66 4.61 6.52
N GLN A 110 -17.63 3.79 6.12
CA GLN A 110 -18.34 4.01 4.86
C GLN A 110 -19.10 5.36 4.87
N ARG A 111 -19.81 5.66 5.97
CA ARG A 111 -20.52 6.94 6.08
C ARG A 111 -19.56 8.13 6.07
N TYR A 112 -18.41 8.00 6.72
CA TYR A 112 -17.37 9.04 6.66
C TYR A 112 -16.86 9.24 5.23
N LEU A 113 -16.53 8.15 4.53
CA LEU A 113 -16.06 8.21 3.15
C LEU A 113 -17.11 8.80 2.22
N ASN A 114 -18.38 8.38 2.32
CA ASN A 114 -19.47 8.96 1.54
C ASN A 114 -19.52 10.49 1.71
N ASN A 115 -19.59 10.96 2.97
CA ASN A 115 -19.61 12.39 3.27
C ASN A 115 -18.36 13.14 2.78
N PHE A 116 -17.24 12.49 2.63
CA PHE A 116 -16.04 13.08 2.07
C PHE A 116 -16.09 13.11 0.54
N LEU A 117 -16.45 11.99 -0.08
CA LEU A 117 -16.53 11.84 -1.54
C LEU A 117 -17.54 12.80 -2.15
N GLU A 118 -18.70 13.02 -1.50
CA GLU A 118 -19.73 13.98 -1.92
C GLU A 118 -19.29 15.46 -1.88
N LYS A 119 -18.17 15.75 -1.19
CA LYS A 119 -17.56 17.09 -1.20
C LYS A 119 -16.55 17.30 -2.32
N CYS A 120 -16.23 16.26 -3.05
CA CYS A 120 -15.34 16.31 -4.20
C CYS A 120 -16.14 16.52 -5.49
N ASP A 121 -15.56 17.21 -6.46
CA ASP A 121 -16.16 17.41 -7.78
C ASP A 121 -15.99 16.17 -8.67
N MET A 122 -14.95 15.36 -8.39
CA MET A 122 -14.71 14.09 -9.10
C MET A 122 -13.89 13.13 -8.24
N VAL A 123 -14.15 11.83 -8.41
CA VAL A 123 -13.37 10.74 -7.80
C VAL A 123 -12.69 9.93 -8.90
N PHE A 124 -11.38 9.70 -8.75
CA PHE A 124 -10.64 8.77 -9.59
C PHE A 124 -10.50 7.42 -8.89
N ALA A 125 -10.97 6.38 -9.57
CA ALA A 125 -10.76 4.99 -9.18
C ALA A 125 -9.58 4.43 -10.00
N PRO A 126 -8.54 3.88 -9.37
CA PRO A 126 -7.36 3.37 -10.11
C PRO A 126 -7.69 2.14 -10.96
N THR A 127 -8.78 1.45 -10.67
CA THR A 127 -9.23 0.26 -11.42
C THR A 127 -10.74 0.19 -11.51
N LYS A 128 -11.22 -0.61 -12.47
CA LYS A 128 -12.65 -0.96 -12.59
C LYS A 128 -13.18 -1.62 -11.32
N SER A 129 -12.39 -2.48 -10.66
CA SER A 129 -12.75 -3.13 -9.40
C SER A 129 -13.03 -2.10 -8.30
N ILE A 130 -12.22 -1.05 -8.18
CA ILE A 130 -12.45 0.03 -7.21
C ILE A 130 -13.67 0.89 -7.61
N GLN A 131 -13.85 1.18 -8.89
CA GLN A 131 -15.06 1.87 -9.32
C GLN A 131 -16.32 1.07 -8.96
N ASP A 132 -16.33 -0.25 -9.21
CA ASP A 132 -17.47 -1.11 -8.86
C ASP A 132 -17.65 -1.25 -7.34
N TYR A 133 -16.56 -1.25 -6.57
CA TYR A 133 -16.60 -1.22 -5.10
C TYR A 133 -17.25 0.06 -4.56
N LEU A 134 -17.07 1.20 -5.23
CA LEU A 134 -17.64 2.49 -4.80
C LEU A 134 -19.11 2.68 -5.22
N LYS A 135 -19.62 1.96 -6.20
CA LYS A 135 -21.03 2.09 -6.65
C LYS A 135 -22.06 1.96 -5.54
N PRO A 136 -21.98 0.98 -4.60
CA PRO A 136 -22.93 0.86 -3.50
C PRO A 136 -22.90 2.01 -2.48
N PHE A 137 -21.98 2.95 -2.61
CA PHE A 137 -21.88 4.11 -1.71
C PHE A 137 -22.96 5.16 -2.03
N HIS A 138 -23.62 5.04 -3.19
CA HIS A 138 -24.71 5.95 -3.62
C HIS A 138 -24.34 7.44 -3.53
N ILE A 139 -23.11 7.78 -3.97
CA ILE A 139 -22.64 9.16 -4.06
C ILE A 139 -22.98 9.75 -5.44
N ASP A 140 -23.36 11.03 -5.48
CA ASP A 140 -23.66 11.74 -6.73
C ASP A 140 -22.41 12.18 -7.48
N THR A 141 -21.27 12.24 -6.79
CA THR A 141 -19.97 12.62 -7.37
C THR A 141 -19.55 11.65 -8.47
N PRO A 142 -19.19 12.14 -9.68
CA PRO A 142 -18.71 11.29 -10.76
C PRO A 142 -17.47 10.47 -10.38
N ILE A 143 -17.48 9.16 -10.71
CA ILE A 143 -16.37 8.25 -10.47
C ILE A 143 -15.79 7.79 -11.81
N ASN A 144 -14.60 8.25 -12.14
CA ASN A 144 -13.89 7.90 -13.36
C ASN A 144 -12.72 6.96 -13.10
N ILE A 145 -12.42 6.08 -14.06
CA ILE A 145 -11.26 5.20 -13.97
C ILE A 145 -10.03 5.97 -14.46
N ALA A 146 -9.04 6.11 -13.58
CA ALA A 146 -7.75 6.71 -13.89
C ALA A 146 -6.64 5.89 -13.22
N PRO A 147 -6.05 4.91 -13.93
CA PRO A 147 -4.93 4.13 -13.41
C PRO A 147 -3.70 5.02 -13.15
N THR A 148 -2.98 4.73 -12.08
CA THR A 148 -1.67 5.33 -11.85
C THR A 148 -0.68 4.73 -12.86
N GLY A 149 0.05 5.58 -13.58
CA GLY A 149 1.09 5.18 -14.51
C GLY A 149 2.35 4.68 -13.81
N LEU A 150 3.23 4.05 -14.58
CA LEU A 150 4.55 3.65 -14.13
C LEU A 150 5.59 4.70 -14.52
N PRO A 151 6.59 4.98 -13.67
CA PRO A 151 7.72 5.82 -14.04
C PRO A 151 8.57 5.13 -15.12
N HIS A 152 9.20 5.92 -15.98
CA HIS A 152 9.99 5.43 -17.12
C HIS A 152 11.11 4.45 -16.69
N VAL A 153 11.71 4.67 -15.53
CA VAL A 153 12.75 3.81 -14.95
C VAL A 153 12.34 2.34 -14.83
N CYS A 154 11.05 2.03 -14.73
CA CYS A 154 10.57 0.64 -14.66
C CYS A 154 10.81 -0.15 -15.97
N PHE A 155 11.00 0.55 -17.09
CA PHE A 155 11.18 -0.04 -18.43
C PHE A 155 12.66 -0.03 -18.91
N GLU A 156 13.55 0.61 -18.14
CA GLU A 156 14.97 0.70 -18.47
C GLU A 156 15.73 -0.55 -18.07
N LYS A 157 16.85 -0.83 -18.77
CA LYS A 157 17.79 -1.86 -18.36
C LYS A 157 18.69 -1.35 -17.23
N HIS A 158 18.82 -2.16 -16.18
CA HIS A 158 19.64 -1.84 -15.03
C HIS A 158 20.86 -2.75 -14.94
N ILE A 159 22.05 -2.18 -15.05
CA ILE A 159 23.34 -2.91 -14.97
C ILE A 159 23.48 -3.57 -13.59
N GLU A 160 23.01 -2.91 -12.54
CA GLU A 160 23.05 -3.42 -11.14
C GLU A 160 22.31 -4.75 -10.96
N ALA A 161 21.43 -5.14 -11.89
CA ALA A 161 20.68 -6.39 -11.80
C ALA A 161 21.59 -7.62 -11.79
N THR A 162 22.72 -7.59 -12.52
CA THR A 162 23.70 -8.68 -12.53
C THR A 162 24.34 -8.86 -11.16
N ASP A 163 24.81 -7.79 -10.54
CA ASP A 163 25.46 -7.83 -9.23
C ASP A 163 24.48 -8.31 -8.14
N ILE A 164 23.21 -7.85 -8.21
CA ILE A 164 22.14 -8.29 -7.31
C ILE A 164 21.92 -9.78 -7.48
N ARG A 165 21.82 -10.27 -8.71
CA ARG A 165 21.61 -11.69 -9.00
C ARG A 165 22.77 -12.52 -8.45
N GLU A 166 24.01 -12.19 -8.75
CA GLU A 166 25.19 -12.89 -8.26
C GLU A 166 25.23 -12.97 -6.74
N LYS A 167 24.95 -11.85 -6.08
CA LYS A 167 24.93 -11.75 -4.60
C LYS A 167 23.94 -12.70 -3.95
N TYR A 168 22.75 -12.85 -4.52
CA TYR A 168 21.63 -13.52 -3.85
C TYR A 168 21.29 -14.90 -4.43
N LEU A 169 21.71 -15.20 -5.67
CA LEU A 169 21.48 -16.52 -6.28
C LEU A 169 22.28 -17.62 -5.54
N GLN A 170 23.52 -17.34 -5.15
CA GLN A 170 24.37 -18.22 -4.32
C GLN A 170 24.41 -19.68 -4.81
N GLY A 171 24.54 -19.87 -6.11
CA GLY A 171 24.59 -21.21 -6.73
C GLY A 171 23.26 -21.90 -6.88
N LYS A 172 22.15 -21.28 -6.53
CA LYS A 172 20.80 -21.77 -6.82
C LYS A 172 20.46 -21.59 -8.29
N GLN A 173 19.42 -22.29 -8.75
CA GLN A 173 18.94 -22.20 -10.12
C GLN A 173 18.05 -20.96 -10.33
N TYR A 174 17.24 -20.60 -9.34
CA TYR A 174 16.24 -19.54 -9.43
C TYR A 174 16.37 -18.54 -8.30
N LEU A 175 16.02 -17.30 -8.63
CA LEU A 175 15.90 -16.20 -7.67
C LEU A 175 14.49 -15.62 -7.77
N PHE A 176 13.72 -15.74 -6.71
CA PHE A 176 12.36 -15.18 -6.61
C PHE A 176 12.39 -13.87 -5.83
N CYS A 177 11.41 -13.02 -6.04
CA CYS A 177 11.25 -11.83 -5.19
C CYS A 177 9.79 -11.51 -4.88
N THR A 178 9.61 -10.73 -3.82
CA THR A 178 8.39 -10.02 -3.48
C THR A 178 8.73 -8.63 -2.95
N VAL A 179 7.93 -7.64 -3.28
CA VAL A 179 8.10 -6.24 -2.85
C VAL A 179 6.83 -5.78 -2.18
N SER A 180 6.90 -5.46 -0.90
CA SER A 180 5.77 -4.92 -0.16
C SER A 180 6.18 -4.39 1.21
N ARG A 181 5.35 -3.56 1.83
CA ARG A 181 5.41 -3.33 3.26
C ARG A 181 5.18 -4.66 4.01
N LEU A 182 5.97 -4.95 5.04
CA LEU A 182 5.84 -6.18 5.84
C LEU A 182 4.73 -6.01 6.89
N ALA A 183 3.48 -6.15 6.43
CA ALA A 183 2.27 -5.92 7.21
C ALA A 183 1.23 -7.02 6.96
N LYS A 184 0.26 -7.13 7.86
CA LYS A 184 -0.72 -8.25 7.90
C LYS A 184 -1.50 -8.40 6.59
N GLU A 185 -1.90 -7.29 5.97
CA GLU A 185 -2.68 -7.26 4.73
C GLU A 185 -1.93 -7.84 3.53
N LYS A 186 -0.58 -7.86 3.58
CA LYS A 186 0.26 -8.43 2.51
C LYS A 186 0.36 -9.95 2.56
N ASN A 187 -0.13 -10.57 3.64
CA ASN A 187 -0.30 -12.02 3.77
C ASN A 187 0.99 -12.83 3.49
N LEU A 188 2.15 -12.26 3.85
CA LEU A 188 3.46 -12.89 3.64
C LEU A 188 3.63 -14.23 4.37
N PRO A 189 2.99 -14.51 5.53
CA PRO A 189 3.01 -15.86 6.11
C PRO A 189 2.47 -16.94 5.18
N PHE A 190 1.46 -16.63 4.36
CA PHE A 190 0.96 -17.56 3.32
C PHE A 190 2.00 -17.78 2.24
N LEU A 191 2.67 -16.72 1.77
CA LEU A 191 3.74 -16.80 0.78
C LEU A 191 4.88 -17.69 1.29
N LEU A 192 5.35 -17.50 2.53
CA LEU A 192 6.43 -18.30 3.11
C LEU A 192 6.07 -19.79 3.22
N ARG A 193 4.82 -20.11 3.60
CA ARG A 193 4.35 -21.53 3.60
C ARG A 193 4.32 -22.12 2.19
N GLY A 194 3.88 -21.34 1.19
CA GLY A 194 3.92 -21.77 -0.21
C GLY A 194 5.34 -22.04 -0.69
N VAL A 195 6.28 -21.15 -0.36
CA VAL A 195 7.70 -21.30 -0.68
C VAL A 195 8.31 -22.52 0.01
N ALA A 196 7.95 -22.81 1.27
CA ALA A 196 8.38 -24.01 1.97
C ALA A 196 7.87 -25.29 1.28
N ALA A 197 6.61 -25.31 0.85
CA ALA A 197 6.05 -26.45 0.11
C ALA A 197 6.74 -26.64 -1.25
N VAL A 198 7.09 -25.55 -1.96
CA VAL A 198 7.88 -25.63 -3.20
C VAL A 198 9.26 -26.25 -2.94
N LYS A 199 9.94 -25.82 -1.85
CA LYS A 199 11.25 -26.41 -1.46
C LYS A 199 11.13 -27.90 -1.15
N GLU A 200 10.07 -28.32 -0.47
CA GLU A 200 9.82 -29.73 -0.16
C GLU A 200 9.63 -30.57 -1.43
N GLN A 201 8.95 -30.05 -2.43
CA GLN A 201 8.64 -30.77 -3.67
C GLN A 201 9.76 -30.76 -4.70
N LEU A 202 10.42 -29.61 -4.88
CA LEU A 202 11.40 -29.39 -5.94
C LEU A 202 12.85 -29.36 -5.44
N GLY A 203 13.06 -29.41 -4.14
CA GLY A 203 14.38 -29.31 -3.54
C GLY A 203 14.88 -27.87 -3.33
N ASP A 204 16.13 -27.75 -2.95
CA ASP A 204 16.78 -26.49 -2.55
C ASP A 204 17.37 -25.75 -3.76
N ILE A 205 16.52 -25.45 -4.76
CA ILE A 205 16.92 -24.91 -6.07
C ILE A 205 16.71 -23.40 -6.21
N PHE A 206 16.15 -22.72 -5.23
CA PHE A 206 15.85 -21.30 -5.33
C PHE A 206 16.20 -20.51 -4.06
N ASN A 207 16.31 -19.20 -4.22
CA ASN A 207 16.31 -18.21 -3.14
C ASN A 207 15.17 -17.21 -3.34
N LEU A 208 14.69 -16.58 -2.25
CA LEU A 208 13.64 -15.59 -2.23
C LEU A 208 14.12 -14.29 -1.62
N LEU A 209 13.97 -13.18 -2.32
CA LEU A 209 14.17 -11.83 -1.82
C LEU A 209 12.85 -11.24 -1.31
N ILE A 210 12.85 -10.75 -0.09
CA ILE A 210 11.74 -9.97 0.48
C ILE A 210 12.21 -8.53 0.63
N LEU A 211 11.73 -7.66 -0.26
CA LEU A 211 12.04 -6.24 -0.28
C LEU A 211 10.95 -5.45 0.45
N GLY A 212 11.38 -4.60 1.36
CA GLY A 212 10.54 -3.76 2.21
C GLY A 212 10.78 -3.99 3.70
N ASP A 213 10.12 -3.20 4.50
CA ASP A 213 10.15 -3.29 5.97
C ASP A 213 8.74 -3.13 6.55
N GLY A 214 8.58 -3.43 7.83
CA GLY A 214 7.30 -3.28 8.51
C GLY A 214 7.17 -4.09 9.80
N PRO A 215 6.03 -3.93 10.51
CA PRO A 215 5.84 -4.48 11.84
C PRO A 215 5.85 -6.01 11.91
N GLU A 216 5.65 -6.71 10.80
CA GLU A 216 5.64 -8.19 10.75
C GLU A 216 7.02 -8.80 10.49
N LYS A 217 8.08 -8.00 10.32
CA LYS A 217 9.43 -8.50 9.95
C LYS A 217 9.94 -9.60 10.86
N GLU A 218 9.95 -9.36 12.17
CA GLU A 218 10.46 -10.33 13.15
C GLU A 218 9.63 -11.62 13.15
N ASN A 219 8.29 -11.49 13.02
CA ASN A 219 7.40 -12.64 12.95
C ASN A 219 7.67 -13.48 11.68
N LEU A 220 7.93 -12.82 10.56
CA LEU A 220 8.24 -13.49 9.28
C LEU A 220 9.61 -14.18 9.32
N MET A 221 10.61 -13.56 9.94
CA MET A 221 11.93 -14.17 10.17
C MET A 221 11.83 -15.41 11.09
N ALA A 222 11.04 -15.32 12.16
CA ALA A 222 10.78 -16.48 13.02
C ALA A 222 10.04 -17.60 12.27
N LEU A 223 9.05 -17.25 11.46
CA LEU A 223 8.31 -18.22 10.65
C LEU A 223 9.22 -18.91 9.61
N SER A 224 10.12 -18.19 8.96
CA SER A 224 11.04 -18.78 7.97
C SER A 224 11.95 -19.83 8.60
N ARG A 225 12.42 -19.60 9.86
CA ARG A 225 13.19 -20.59 10.64
C ARG A 225 12.33 -21.82 10.96
N THR A 226 11.10 -21.61 11.44
CA THR A 226 10.16 -22.72 11.75
C THR A 226 9.86 -23.58 10.53
N LEU A 227 9.83 -22.98 9.35
CA LEU A 227 9.61 -23.65 8.07
C LEU A 227 10.89 -24.22 7.43
N ASN A 228 12.06 -24.08 8.06
CA ASN A 228 13.37 -24.52 7.55
C ASN A 228 13.72 -23.93 6.17
N ILE A 229 13.33 -22.67 5.93
CA ILE A 229 13.61 -21.91 4.69
C ILE A 229 14.41 -20.62 4.97
N ASP A 230 14.87 -20.40 6.19
CA ASP A 230 15.61 -19.20 6.59
C ASP A 230 16.90 -18.98 5.79
N ARG A 231 17.53 -20.06 5.32
CA ARG A 231 18.72 -20.01 4.45
C ARG A 231 18.40 -19.59 3.01
N ASN A 232 17.15 -19.73 2.60
CA ASN A 232 16.68 -19.38 1.25
C ASN A 232 16.02 -17.99 1.20
N VAL A 233 15.65 -17.41 2.34
CA VAL A 233 14.86 -16.18 2.40
C VAL A 233 15.72 -15.01 2.87
N PHE A 234 15.90 -14.02 2.02
CA PHE A 234 16.68 -12.82 2.29
C PHE A 234 15.75 -11.62 2.54
N PHE A 235 15.73 -11.12 3.76
CA PHE A 235 15.05 -9.88 4.10
C PHE A 235 15.94 -8.69 3.76
N VAL A 236 15.75 -8.12 2.57
CA VAL A 236 16.60 -7.06 2.02
C VAL A 236 16.42 -5.73 2.76
N GLY A 237 15.23 -5.50 3.34
CA GLY A 237 14.86 -4.22 3.93
C GLY A 237 14.29 -3.24 2.91
N GLU A 238 14.18 -1.97 3.30
CA GLU A 238 13.70 -0.91 2.41
C GLU A 238 14.71 -0.63 1.30
N VAL A 239 14.22 -0.58 0.08
CA VAL A 239 14.98 -0.26 -1.12
C VAL A 239 14.39 1.00 -1.76
N PRO A 240 15.20 1.99 -2.16
CA PRO A 240 14.71 3.15 -2.88
C PRO A 240 13.93 2.77 -4.14
N ASN A 241 12.81 3.44 -4.40
CA ASN A 241 11.92 3.09 -5.52
C ASN A 241 12.64 3.02 -6.87
N GLN A 242 13.62 3.90 -7.10
CA GLN A 242 14.43 3.93 -8.32
C GLN A 242 15.27 2.66 -8.53
N LYS A 243 15.53 1.89 -7.47
CA LYS A 243 16.32 0.64 -7.52
C LYS A 243 15.46 -0.63 -7.55
N ILE A 244 14.16 -0.53 -7.34
CA ILE A 244 13.25 -1.70 -7.32
C ILE A 244 13.30 -2.45 -8.66
N SER A 245 13.34 -1.72 -9.79
CA SER A 245 13.44 -2.33 -11.12
C SER A 245 14.70 -3.17 -11.31
N SER A 246 15.84 -2.78 -10.70
CA SER A 246 17.07 -3.59 -10.71
C SER A 246 16.88 -4.93 -10.02
N TYR A 247 16.16 -4.97 -8.90
CA TYR A 247 15.83 -6.22 -8.22
C TYR A 247 14.84 -7.08 -9.03
N HIS A 248 13.83 -6.46 -9.65
CA HIS A 248 12.91 -7.20 -10.51
C HIS A 248 13.67 -7.86 -11.67
N GLN A 249 14.57 -7.14 -12.34
CA GLN A 249 15.37 -7.68 -13.44
C GLN A 249 16.39 -8.74 -13.03
N ALA A 250 16.80 -8.75 -11.77
CA ALA A 250 17.71 -9.77 -11.21
C ALA A 250 17.01 -11.13 -10.97
N CYS A 251 15.67 -11.15 -10.89
CA CYS A 251 14.87 -12.29 -10.46
C CYS A 251 14.20 -13.02 -11.64
N ASP A 252 13.76 -14.24 -11.36
CA ASP A 252 13.11 -15.13 -12.35
C ASP A 252 11.58 -15.19 -12.15
N LEU A 253 11.08 -14.84 -10.95
CA LEU A 253 9.66 -14.88 -10.62
C LEU A 253 9.33 -13.88 -9.51
N PHE A 254 8.26 -13.10 -9.74
CA PHE A 254 7.66 -12.24 -8.72
C PHE A 254 6.51 -12.96 -8.03
N LEU A 255 6.56 -13.06 -6.70
CA LEU A 255 5.53 -13.70 -5.88
C LEU A 255 4.71 -12.65 -5.15
N PHE A 256 3.37 -12.76 -5.22
CA PHE A 256 2.49 -11.78 -4.62
C PHE A 256 1.30 -12.40 -3.90
N SER A 257 1.21 -12.17 -2.59
CA SER A 257 0.21 -12.79 -1.71
C SER A 257 -0.75 -11.80 -1.05
N SER A 258 -0.70 -10.52 -1.43
CA SER A 258 -1.54 -9.48 -0.83
C SER A 258 -3.04 -9.76 -1.04
N LYS A 259 -3.82 -9.55 0.00
CA LYS A 259 -5.29 -9.66 -0.01
C LYS A 259 -5.99 -8.32 -0.23
N SER A 260 -5.24 -7.21 -0.16
CA SER A 260 -5.79 -5.86 -0.21
C SER A 260 -4.99 -5.00 -1.18
N GLU A 261 -5.54 -4.84 -2.38
CA GLU A 261 -4.96 -3.97 -3.39
C GLU A 261 -6.04 -3.11 -4.06
N THR A 262 -5.67 -1.90 -4.41
CA THR A 262 -6.51 -1.02 -5.24
C THR A 262 -6.12 -1.10 -6.70
N GLN A 263 -4.83 -1.16 -6.99
CA GLN A 263 -4.29 -1.32 -8.34
C GLN A 263 -3.19 -2.37 -8.42
N GLY A 264 -2.43 -2.57 -7.34
CA GLY A 264 -1.29 -3.49 -7.35
C GLY A 264 -0.15 -3.00 -8.25
N ILE A 265 0.25 -1.73 -8.12
CA ILE A 265 1.30 -1.11 -8.96
C ILE A 265 2.56 -1.96 -9.01
N VAL A 266 2.97 -2.57 -7.90
CA VAL A 266 4.16 -3.43 -7.83
C VAL A 266 4.12 -4.62 -8.80
N LEU A 267 2.92 -5.13 -9.13
CA LEU A 267 2.76 -6.16 -10.16
C LEU A 267 3.07 -5.60 -11.55
N LEU A 268 2.62 -4.38 -11.83
CA LEU A 268 2.89 -3.70 -13.09
C LEU A 268 4.37 -3.34 -13.22
N GLU A 269 5.02 -2.94 -12.13
CA GLU A 269 6.48 -2.70 -12.06
C GLU A 269 7.27 -3.96 -12.39
N ALA A 270 6.88 -5.11 -11.81
CA ALA A 270 7.50 -6.39 -12.12
C ALA A 270 7.31 -6.79 -13.59
N MET A 271 6.08 -6.62 -14.13
CA MET A 271 5.79 -6.90 -15.54
C MET A 271 6.56 -5.96 -16.49
N ALA A 272 6.74 -4.67 -16.13
CA ALA A 272 7.53 -3.72 -16.92
C ALA A 272 9.01 -4.11 -16.96
N ALA A 273 9.51 -4.76 -15.92
CA ALA A 273 10.85 -5.36 -15.88
C ALA A 273 10.94 -6.73 -16.57
N TYR A 274 9.91 -7.16 -17.30
CA TYR A 274 9.78 -8.47 -17.95
C TYR A 274 9.84 -9.66 -16.97
N LEU A 275 9.56 -9.45 -15.69
CA LEU A 275 9.55 -10.48 -14.68
C LEU A 275 8.17 -11.18 -14.65
N PRO A 276 8.10 -12.51 -14.84
CA PRO A 276 6.88 -13.27 -14.64
C PRO A 276 6.29 -13.08 -13.25
N VAL A 277 4.96 -13.00 -13.16
CA VAL A 277 4.25 -12.73 -11.91
C VAL A 277 3.36 -13.90 -11.54
N PHE A 278 3.49 -14.38 -10.31
CA PHE A 278 2.56 -15.31 -9.69
C PHE A 278 1.86 -14.62 -8.52
N ALA A 279 0.56 -14.38 -8.66
CA ALA A 279 -0.22 -13.65 -7.68
C ALA A 279 -1.47 -14.43 -7.26
N ILE A 280 -1.84 -14.33 -5.98
CA ILE A 280 -3.16 -14.78 -5.54
C ILE A 280 -4.21 -13.73 -5.97
N ARG A 281 -5.42 -14.23 -6.27
CA ARG A 281 -6.54 -13.34 -6.57
C ARG A 281 -6.94 -12.60 -5.27
N ALA A 282 -6.81 -11.28 -5.28
CA ALA A 282 -7.37 -10.43 -4.23
C ALA A 282 -8.87 -10.22 -4.46
N THR A 283 -9.64 -10.20 -3.40
CA THR A 283 -11.10 -9.98 -3.42
C THR A 283 -11.42 -8.54 -3.03
#